data_f4e45628d79210e32796081f4ba304dd
#
_entry.id   f4e45628d79210e32796081f4ba304dd
#
_cell.length_a   1.000
_cell.length_b   1.000
_cell.length_c   1.000
_cell.angle_alpha   90.00
_cell.angle_beta   90.00
_cell.angle_gamma   90.00
#
_symmetry.space_group_name_H-M   'P 1'
#
loop_
_entity.id
_entity.type
_entity.pdbx_description
1 polymer ?
#
loop_
_entity_poly.entity_id
_entity_poly.type
_entity_poly.pdbx_seq_one_letter_code
_entity_poly.pdbx_strand_id
1 'polypeptide(L)'
;MRKTSAALATLSLAVLALTGCAAAPTFSGASCDRTASASGIGEAVTVEGELGEEPEVEVFSPVHVKKTSFTDLTTGDGRAVVTGQQAMNLELSIYSGETGKQVFATGYDPKAAAPAMSIDDWAERSPGLGDVLKCVTAESRVLAALTPEDFGPANLEGLGLADDDTAIFVIDVVDAFLPKAEGALQFNDARGLPTVVRAADGTPGIIIPDTAAPEKQTVQTLIKGDGEPLTAEQTPLVNFTAIGWDDKQILQTTWGDKPSAQLREIAAPVADALVGQPVGSQVMVVLPAAGEGSPAIAVVVDVLGVTAAPTQ
;
A
#
# COMPACT_ATOMS: atom_id res chain seq x y z
N MET A 1 6.28 83.39 11.14
CA MET A 1 5.38 82.45 11.79
C MET A 1 4.79 81.51 10.76
N ARG A 2 5.35 80.35 10.56
CA ARG A 2 4.67 79.19 9.91
C ARG A 2 5.44 77.96 10.36
N LYS A 3 4.71 77.13 11.10
CA LYS A 3 5.18 75.86 11.62
C LYS A 3 5.03 74.79 10.51
N THR A 4 6.10 74.16 10.09
CA THR A 4 6.07 72.97 9.21
C THR A 4 6.33 71.76 10.06
N SER A 5 5.33 70.93 10.20
CA SER A 5 5.40 69.63 10.86
C SER A 5 6.01 68.62 9.89
N ALA A 6 7.13 68.07 10.22
CA ALA A 6 7.71 66.96 9.50
C ALA A 6 7.06 65.66 9.98
N ALA A 7 6.36 64.97 9.08
CA ALA A 7 5.85 63.61 9.31
C ALA A 7 6.96 62.59 8.99
N LEU A 8 7.44 61.90 10.03
CA LEU A 8 8.30 60.72 9.88
C LEU A 8 7.44 59.56 9.45
N ALA A 9 7.62 59.13 8.22
CA ALA A 9 7.09 57.87 7.73
C ALA A 9 8.08 56.75 8.13
N THR A 10 7.75 55.98 9.15
CA THR A 10 8.45 54.74 9.50
C THR A 10 8.05 53.65 8.51
N LEU A 11 8.96 53.31 7.60
CA LEU A 11 8.84 52.16 6.71
C LEU A 11 9.16 50.91 7.53
N SER A 12 8.13 50.19 7.97
CA SER A 12 8.28 48.86 8.59
C SER A 12 8.54 47.84 7.49
N LEU A 13 9.82 47.46 7.33
CA LEU A 13 10.20 46.34 6.48
C LEU A 13 9.79 45.04 7.18
N ALA A 14 8.67 44.45 6.78
CA ALA A 14 8.31 43.11 7.19
C ALA A 14 9.21 42.13 6.43
N VAL A 15 10.26 41.65 7.06
CA VAL A 15 11.05 40.50 6.61
C VAL A 15 10.18 39.26 6.81
N LEU A 16 9.46 38.84 5.78
CA LEU A 16 8.87 37.52 5.69
C LEU A 16 10.05 36.54 5.59
N ALA A 17 10.43 35.95 6.72
CA ALA A 17 11.28 34.77 6.75
C ALA A 17 10.52 33.65 6.05
N LEU A 18 10.84 33.39 4.78
CA LEU A 18 10.50 32.14 4.11
C LEU A 18 11.33 31.01 4.77
N THR A 19 10.90 30.57 5.94
CA THR A 19 11.27 29.25 6.41
C THR A 19 10.41 28.25 5.66
N GLY A 20 10.72 28.06 4.39
CA GLY A 20 10.22 26.97 3.60
C GLY A 20 10.86 25.65 4.05
N CYS A 21 10.56 25.19 5.26
CA CYS A 21 10.52 23.76 5.50
C CYS A 21 9.29 23.27 4.72
N ALA A 22 9.49 22.94 3.45
CA ALA A 22 8.56 22.05 2.78
C ALA A 22 8.63 20.73 3.57
N ALA A 23 7.76 20.60 4.57
CA ALA A 23 7.41 19.29 5.08
C ALA A 23 7.01 18.49 3.85
N ALA A 24 7.74 17.40 3.56
CA ALA A 24 7.30 16.46 2.55
C ALA A 24 5.83 16.15 2.86
N PRO A 25 4.94 16.08 1.86
CA PRO A 25 3.55 15.75 2.12
C PRO A 25 3.54 14.40 2.83
N THR A 26 3.37 14.43 4.14
CA THR A 26 3.11 13.22 4.91
C THR A 26 1.72 12.75 4.49
N PHE A 27 1.63 11.56 3.95
CA PHE A 27 0.36 10.93 3.56
C PHE A 27 -0.50 10.54 4.78
N SER A 28 0.00 10.77 5.97
CA SER A 28 -0.74 10.64 7.22
C SER A 28 -1.81 11.74 7.30
N GLY A 29 -2.99 11.47 6.75
CA GLY A 29 -4.11 12.40 6.86
C GLY A 29 -4.95 12.62 5.61
N ALA A 30 -4.87 11.79 4.57
CA ALA A 30 -5.99 11.70 3.66
C ALA A 30 -7.18 11.19 4.47
N SER A 31 -8.09 12.10 4.87
CA SER A 31 -9.35 11.71 5.49
C SER A 31 -10.10 10.86 4.47
N CYS A 32 -10.08 9.57 4.70
CA CYS A 32 -10.90 8.64 3.95
C CYS A 32 -12.26 8.64 4.62
N ASP A 33 -13.26 9.22 3.97
CA ASP A 33 -14.63 9.14 4.44
C ASP A 33 -15.20 7.77 4.05
N ARG A 34 -15.20 6.84 5.02
CA ARG A 34 -15.83 5.53 4.88
C ARG A 34 -17.22 5.58 5.53
N THR A 35 -18.23 5.42 4.70
CA THR A 35 -19.61 5.37 5.18
C THR A 35 -20.18 4.00 4.85
N ALA A 36 -20.58 3.26 5.88
CA ALA A 36 -21.30 2.00 5.72
C ALA A 36 -22.57 2.22 4.90
N SER A 37 -22.90 1.25 4.04
CA SER A 37 -24.14 1.30 3.29
C SER A 37 -25.32 0.96 4.23
N ALA A 38 -26.36 1.79 4.19
CA ALA A 38 -27.58 1.55 4.97
C ALA A 38 -28.41 0.39 4.40
N SER A 39 -27.91 -0.83 4.49
CA SER A 39 -28.47 -1.98 3.78
C SER A 39 -29.20 -3.01 4.64
N GLY A 40 -29.14 -2.90 5.96
CA GLY A 40 -29.71 -3.91 6.85
C GLY A 40 -29.01 -5.30 6.79
N ILE A 41 -27.88 -5.42 6.09
CA ILE A 41 -27.17 -6.71 6.02
C ILE A 41 -26.76 -7.23 7.39
N GLY A 42 -26.42 -6.33 8.31
CA GLY A 42 -26.11 -6.69 9.70
C GLY A 42 -27.29 -7.26 10.50
N GLU A 43 -28.52 -7.12 10.01
CA GLU A 43 -29.71 -7.74 10.61
C GLU A 43 -29.96 -9.17 10.06
N ALA A 44 -29.39 -9.45 8.86
CA ALA A 44 -29.57 -10.73 8.18
C ALA A 44 -28.43 -11.71 8.42
N VAL A 45 -27.34 -11.28 9.05
CA VAL A 45 -26.14 -12.09 9.28
C VAL A 45 -25.58 -11.82 10.67
N THR A 46 -25.40 -12.88 11.45
CA THR A 46 -24.68 -12.83 12.74
C THR A 46 -23.26 -13.33 12.52
N VAL A 47 -22.29 -12.61 13.06
CA VAL A 47 -20.85 -12.93 12.97
C VAL A 47 -20.25 -12.88 14.37
N GLU A 48 -19.69 -13.98 14.83
CA GLU A 48 -19.03 -14.10 16.12
C GLU A 48 -17.58 -14.59 15.96
N GLY A 49 -16.73 -14.38 16.95
CA GLY A 49 -15.32 -14.76 16.96
C GLY A 49 -14.38 -13.58 16.88
N GLU A 50 -13.11 -13.84 17.21
CA GLU A 50 -12.06 -12.82 17.24
C GLU A 50 -11.56 -12.49 15.83
N LEU A 51 -11.04 -11.28 15.64
CA LEU A 51 -10.48 -10.84 14.35
C LEU A 51 -9.22 -11.66 14.03
N GLY A 52 -9.10 -12.11 12.78
CA GLY A 52 -7.99 -12.95 12.31
C GLY A 52 -8.18 -14.44 12.61
N GLU A 53 -9.26 -14.83 13.28
CA GLU A 53 -9.71 -16.21 13.44
C GLU A 53 -10.94 -16.49 12.57
N GLU A 54 -11.09 -17.72 12.10
CA GLU A 54 -12.26 -18.10 11.30
C GLU A 54 -13.55 -17.83 12.07
N PRO A 55 -14.42 -16.93 11.60
CA PRO A 55 -15.61 -16.53 12.34
C PRO A 55 -16.69 -17.61 12.30
N GLU A 56 -17.48 -17.69 13.36
CA GLU A 56 -18.77 -18.38 13.33
C GLU A 56 -19.82 -17.46 12.70
N VAL A 57 -20.43 -17.88 11.60
CA VAL A 57 -21.35 -17.05 10.83
C VAL A 57 -22.69 -17.76 10.65
N GLU A 58 -23.78 -17.08 11.00
CA GLU A 58 -25.14 -17.49 10.74
C GLU A 58 -25.81 -16.53 9.79
N VAL A 59 -26.19 -17.02 8.61
CA VAL A 59 -26.93 -16.27 7.60
C VAL A 59 -28.41 -16.65 7.70
N PHE A 60 -29.27 -15.69 7.99
CA PHE A 60 -30.73 -15.90 8.01
C PHE A 60 -31.26 -15.92 6.58
N SER A 61 -30.93 -16.98 5.87
CA SER A 61 -31.25 -17.18 4.46
C SER A 61 -32.76 -17.40 4.20
N PRO A 62 -33.28 -17.04 2.98
CA PRO A 62 -32.52 -16.46 1.88
C PRO A 62 -32.25 -14.95 2.02
N VAL A 63 -31.05 -14.53 1.59
CA VAL A 63 -30.64 -13.12 1.54
C VAL A 63 -30.35 -12.74 0.08
N HIS A 64 -31.12 -11.79 -0.44
CA HIS A 64 -30.90 -11.24 -1.78
C HIS A 64 -30.75 -9.73 -1.71
N VAL A 65 -29.66 -9.21 -2.28
CA VAL A 65 -29.43 -7.76 -2.37
C VAL A 65 -29.56 -7.27 -3.81
N LYS A 66 -30.15 -6.09 -3.96
CA LYS A 66 -30.28 -5.44 -5.29
C LYS A 66 -29.10 -4.53 -5.61
N LYS A 67 -28.27 -4.27 -4.64
CA LYS A 67 -27.08 -3.44 -4.71
C LYS A 67 -26.08 -3.96 -3.69
N THR A 68 -24.82 -4.03 -4.09
CA THR A 68 -23.71 -4.32 -3.18
C THR A 68 -23.73 -3.36 -2.01
N SER A 69 -23.54 -3.92 -0.83
CA SER A 69 -23.63 -3.20 0.42
C SER A 69 -22.70 -3.80 1.47
N PHE A 70 -22.28 -2.99 2.43
CA PHE A 70 -21.42 -3.44 3.49
C PHE A 70 -21.67 -2.69 4.80
N THR A 71 -21.21 -3.28 5.89
CA THR A 71 -21.13 -2.64 7.20
C THR A 71 -19.85 -3.07 7.90
N ASP A 72 -19.22 -2.14 8.62
CA ASP A 72 -18.06 -2.46 9.44
C ASP A 72 -18.59 -3.00 10.79
N LEU A 73 -18.35 -4.28 11.05
CA LEU A 73 -18.69 -4.92 12.33
C LEU A 73 -17.73 -4.47 13.42
N THR A 74 -16.46 -4.33 13.05
CA THR A 74 -15.41 -3.76 13.88
C THR A 74 -14.61 -2.79 13.02
N THR A 75 -14.35 -1.61 13.53
CA THR A 75 -13.45 -0.65 12.90
C THR A 75 -12.14 -0.64 13.65
N GLY A 76 -11.06 -1.02 12.98
CA GLY A 76 -9.72 -0.98 13.53
C GLY A 76 -9.15 0.44 13.56
N ASP A 77 -8.13 0.65 14.37
CA ASP A 77 -7.38 1.90 14.48
C ASP A 77 -6.04 1.86 13.72
N GLY A 78 -5.80 0.78 12.98
CA GLY A 78 -4.64 0.62 12.12
C GLY A 78 -4.66 1.52 10.87
N ARG A 79 -3.73 1.30 9.97
CA ARG A 79 -3.57 2.09 8.74
C ARG A 79 -4.79 1.98 7.83
N ALA A 80 -5.26 3.12 7.33
CA ALA A 80 -6.32 3.15 6.32
C ALA A 80 -5.77 2.85 4.91
N VAL A 81 -6.56 2.16 4.09
CA VAL A 81 -6.28 1.92 2.68
C VAL A 81 -6.83 3.08 1.87
N VAL A 82 -5.95 3.96 1.39
CA VAL A 82 -6.31 5.26 0.79
C VAL A 82 -6.05 5.34 -0.71
N THR A 83 -5.40 4.32 -1.30
CA THR A 83 -5.15 4.22 -2.75
C THR A 83 -5.53 2.84 -3.28
N GLY A 84 -5.91 2.77 -4.56
CA GLY A 84 -6.25 1.50 -5.21
C GLY A 84 -5.08 0.51 -5.26
N GLN A 85 -3.85 1.00 -5.32
CA GLN A 85 -2.63 0.18 -5.40
C GLN A 85 -2.01 -0.18 -4.04
N GLN A 86 -2.55 0.36 -2.95
CA GLN A 86 -2.07 0.04 -1.60
C GLN A 86 -2.42 -1.40 -1.26
N ALA A 87 -1.41 -2.18 -0.94
CA ALA A 87 -1.58 -3.59 -0.60
C ALA A 87 -2.09 -3.76 0.84
N MET A 88 -2.82 -4.84 1.05
CA MET A 88 -3.35 -5.28 2.34
C MET A 88 -3.35 -6.81 2.42
N ASN A 89 -3.33 -7.34 3.63
CA ASN A 89 -3.58 -8.75 3.91
C ASN A 89 -5.00 -8.92 4.41
N LEU A 90 -5.74 -9.81 3.77
CA LEU A 90 -7.12 -10.15 4.14
C LEU A 90 -7.24 -11.62 4.51
N GLU A 91 -8.02 -11.89 5.55
CA GLU A 91 -8.66 -13.18 5.75
C GLU A 91 -10.15 -13.02 5.44
N LEU A 92 -10.73 -13.99 4.76
CA LEU A 92 -12.14 -13.87 4.37
C LEU A 92 -12.86 -15.22 4.27
N SER A 93 -14.16 -15.17 4.53
CA SER A 93 -15.08 -16.28 4.33
C SER A 93 -16.23 -15.83 3.43
N ILE A 94 -16.71 -16.72 2.55
CA ILE A 94 -17.78 -16.44 1.61
C ILE A 94 -18.93 -17.44 1.85
N TYR A 95 -20.14 -16.91 1.91
CA TYR A 95 -21.36 -17.67 2.14
C TYR A 95 -22.37 -17.42 1.01
N SER A 96 -23.15 -18.43 0.68
CA SER A 96 -24.32 -18.30 -0.18
C SER A 96 -25.43 -17.56 0.54
N GLY A 97 -25.96 -16.51 -0.06
CA GLY A 97 -27.14 -15.81 0.47
C GLY A 97 -28.39 -16.67 0.40
N GLU A 98 -28.53 -17.51 -0.63
CA GLU A 98 -29.69 -18.41 -0.81
C GLU A 98 -29.73 -19.51 0.26
N THR A 99 -28.59 -20.14 0.55
CA THR A 99 -28.56 -21.32 1.42
C THR A 99 -27.97 -21.08 2.82
N GLY A 100 -27.31 -19.96 3.02
CA GLY A 100 -26.56 -19.64 4.24
C GLY A 100 -25.28 -20.46 4.43
N LYS A 101 -24.90 -21.31 3.48
CA LYS A 101 -23.74 -22.19 3.60
C LYS A 101 -22.45 -21.48 3.21
N GLN A 102 -21.39 -21.75 3.97
CA GLN A 102 -20.04 -21.37 3.61
C GLN A 102 -19.61 -22.11 2.32
N VAL A 103 -19.08 -21.38 1.37
CA VAL A 103 -18.60 -21.88 0.09
C VAL A 103 -17.09 -21.70 -0.08
N PHE A 104 -16.50 -20.78 0.68
CA PHE A 104 -15.07 -20.53 0.66
C PHE A 104 -14.61 -19.92 2.01
N ALA A 105 -13.39 -20.22 2.41
CA ALA A 105 -12.66 -19.50 3.44
C ALA A 105 -11.17 -19.52 3.13
N THR A 106 -10.45 -18.47 3.52
CA THR A 106 -8.99 -18.48 3.64
C THR A 106 -8.58 -19.34 4.84
N GLY A 107 -7.27 -19.60 4.97
CA GLY A 107 -6.81 -20.52 6.02
C GLY A 107 -6.86 -19.97 7.44
N TYR A 108 -7.03 -18.67 7.62
CA TYR A 108 -6.93 -17.99 8.92
C TYR A 108 -5.67 -18.43 9.71
N ASP A 109 -4.60 -18.73 8.97
CA ASP A 109 -3.32 -19.16 9.56
C ASP A 109 -2.32 -17.98 9.50
N PRO A 110 -1.97 -17.39 10.63
CA PRO A 110 -1.02 -16.26 10.65
C PRO A 110 0.38 -16.63 10.14
N LYS A 111 0.69 -17.92 10.01
CA LYS A 111 1.96 -18.41 9.44
C LYS A 111 1.90 -18.64 7.94
N ALA A 112 0.71 -18.74 7.39
CA ALA A 112 0.43 -18.96 5.98
C ALA A 112 -0.49 -17.86 5.44
N ALA A 113 -0.28 -16.63 5.89
CA ALA A 113 -1.09 -15.49 5.47
C ALA A 113 -1.21 -15.42 3.95
N ALA A 114 -2.41 -15.09 3.48
CA ALA A 114 -2.66 -14.87 2.06
C ALA A 114 -1.71 -13.80 1.50
N PRO A 115 -1.32 -13.87 0.22
CA PRO A 115 -0.50 -12.84 -0.40
C PRO A 115 -1.14 -11.46 -0.24
N ALA A 116 -0.32 -10.45 0.04
CA ALA A 116 -0.78 -9.09 0.08
C ALA A 116 -1.30 -8.67 -1.32
N MET A 117 -2.52 -8.15 -1.36
CA MET A 117 -3.20 -7.71 -2.58
C MET A 117 -3.71 -6.29 -2.42
N SER A 118 -3.76 -5.54 -3.51
CA SER A 118 -4.31 -4.19 -3.53
C SER A 118 -5.85 -4.19 -3.72
N ILE A 119 -6.48 -3.03 -3.50
CA ILE A 119 -7.91 -2.86 -3.85
C ILE A 119 -8.13 -3.13 -5.33
N ASP A 120 -7.22 -2.67 -6.20
CA ASP A 120 -7.32 -2.85 -7.66
C ASP A 120 -7.27 -4.33 -8.03
N ASP A 121 -6.36 -5.12 -7.41
CA ASP A 121 -6.32 -6.58 -7.58
C ASP A 121 -7.63 -7.27 -7.13
N TRP A 122 -8.22 -6.82 -6.02
CA TRP A 122 -9.49 -7.35 -5.53
C TRP A 122 -10.66 -6.97 -6.44
N ALA A 123 -10.67 -5.73 -6.96
CA ALA A 123 -11.69 -5.26 -7.89
C ALA A 123 -11.63 -5.96 -9.25
N GLU A 124 -10.43 -6.35 -9.72
CA GLU A 124 -10.28 -7.19 -10.92
C GLU A 124 -10.91 -8.59 -10.75
N ARG A 125 -10.80 -9.15 -9.54
CA ARG A 125 -11.41 -10.46 -9.22
C ARG A 125 -12.90 -10.38 -8.98
N SER A 126 -13.32 -9.32 -8.28
CA SER A 126 -14.71 -9.10 -7.87
C SER A 126 -14.95 -7.58 -7.76
N PRO A 127 -15.60 -6.96 -8.78
CA PRO A 127 -15.76 -5.51 -8.86
C PRO A 127 -16.33 -4.86 -7.60
N GLY A 128 -17.26 -5.52 -6.92
CA GLY A 128 -17.87 -5.02 -5.69
C GLY A 128 -16.89 -4.87 -4.52
N LEU A 129 -15.79 -5.65 -4.50
CA LEU A 129 -14.78 -5.53 -3.45
C LEU A 129 -14.00 -4.22 -3.52
N GLY A 130 -13.86 -3.62 -4.71
CA GLY A 130 -13.23 -2.32 -4.86
C GLY A 130 -13.91 -1.23 -4.02
N ASP A 131 -15.25 -1.20 -4.01
CA ASP A 131 -16.01 -0.26 -3.19
C ASP A 131 -16.06 -0.67 -1.71
N VAL A 132 -16.16 -1.97 -1.42
CA VAL A 132 -16.20 -2.51 -0.07
C VAL A 132 -14.92 -2.22 0.71
N LEU A 133 -13.76 -2.34 0.06
CA LEU A 133 -12.44 -2.21 0.70
C LEU A 133 -11.91 -0.78 0.73
N LYS A 134 -12.53 0.15 0.00
CA LYS A 134 -12.09 1.53 -0.02
C LYS A 134 -12.16 2.17 1.37
N CYS A 135 -11.07 2.80 1.77
CA CYS A 135 -10.94 3.45 3.07
C CYS A 135 -11.09 2.53 4.29
N VAL A 136 -11.02 1.22 4.12
CA VAL A 136 -10.98 0.31 5.26
C VAL A 136 -9.68 0.50 6.04
N THR A 137 -9.73 0.30 7.35
CA THR A 137 -8.53 0.32 8.20
C THR A 137 -8.07 -1.11 8.51
N ALA A 138 -6.77 -1.30 8.70
CA ALA A 138 -6.26 -2.54 9.28
C ALA A 138 -6.93 -2.79 10.65
N GLU A 139 -7.03 -4.06 11.02
CA GLU A 139 -7.73 -4.52 12.23
C GLU A 139 -9.25 -4.29 12.19
N SER A 140 -9.83 -4.18 10.99
CA SER A 140 -11.29 -4.09 10.78
C SER A 140 -11.87 -5.45 10.37
N ARG A 141 -13.12 -5.70 10.80
CA ARG A 141 -13.97 -6.78 10.27
C ARG A 141 -15.13 -6.17 9.51
N VAL A 142 -15.27 -6.54 8.24
CA VAL A 142 -16.30 -6.02 7.33
C VAL A 142 -17.24 -7.16 6.94
N LEU A 143 -18.54 -6.93 7.08
CA LEU A 143 -19.58 -7.77 6.50
C LEU A 143 -20.06 -7.12 5.21
N ALA A 144 -20.03 -7.85 4.09
CA ALA A 144 -20.49 -7.35 2.79
C ALA A 144 -21.41 -8.36 2.09
N ALA A 145 -22.35 -7.83 1.33
CA ALA A 145 -23.21 -8.60 0.45
C ALA A 145 -23.05 -8.06 -0.96
N LEU A 146 -22.55 -8.89 -1.86
CA LEU A 146 -22.31 -8.55 -3.25
C LEU A 146 -23.42 -9.11 -4.13
N THR A 147 -23.90 -8.30 -5.08
CA THR A 147 -24.79 -8.78 -6.13
C THR A 147 -24.09 -9.81 -7.03
N PRO A 148 -24.82 -10.66 -7.76
CA PRO A 148 -24.22 -11.56 -8.73
C PRO A 148 -23.30 -10.86 -9.74
N GLU A 149 -23.68 -9.67 -10.19
CA GLU A 149 -22.88 -8.86 -11.13
C GLU A 149 -21.57 -8.38 -10.49
N ASP A 150 -21.63 -7.84 -9.27
CA ASP A 150 -20.48 -7.28 -8.55
C ASP A 150 -19.54 -8.36 -7.98
N PHE A 151 -20.05 -9.56 -7.75
CA PHE A 151 -19.19 -10.71 -7.41
C PHE A 151 -18.53 -11.31 -8.66
N GLY A 152 -19.26 -11.33 -9.76
CA GLY A 152 -18.84 -11.85 -11.05
C GLY A 152 -19.33 -13.27 -11.35
N PRO A 153 -19.90 -13.52 -12.56
CA PRO A 153 -20.48 -14.81 -12.93
C PRO A 153 -19.48 -15.98 -12.86
N ALA A 154 -18.22 -15.73 -13.21
CA ALA A 154 -17.17 -16.76 -13.14
C ALA A 154 -16.86 -17.20 -11.69
N ASN A 155 -16.97 -16.27 -10.74
CA ASN A 155 -16.79 -16.57 -9.30
C ASN A 155 -17.98 -17.38 -8.77
N LEU A 156 -19.20 -17.03 -9.17
CA LEU A 156 -20.41 -17.80 -8.81
C LEU A 156 -20.28 -19.25 -9.29
N GLU A 157 -19.97 -19.44 -10.57
CA GLU A 157 -19.77 -20.77 -11.15
C GLU A 157 -18.64 -21.54 -10.45
N GLY A 158 -17.48 -20.86 -10.24
CA GLY A 158 -16.31 -21.46 -9.59
C GLY A 158 -16.55 -21.93 -8.17
N LEU A 159 -17.47 -21.29 -7.44
CA LEU A 159 -17.87 -21.66 -6.08
C LEU A 159 -19.15 -22.50 -6.01
N GLY A 160 -19.76 -22.84 -7.15
CA GLY A 160 -20.99 -23.65 -7.22
C GLY A 160 -22.22 -22.90 -6.69
N LEU A 161 -22.23 -21.59 -6.78
CA LEU A 161 -23.36 -20.72 -6.44
C LEU A 161 -24.31 -20.61 -7.65
N ALA A 162 -25.58 -20.32 -7.39
CA ALA A 162 -26.54 -20.03 -8.46
C ALA A 162 -26.24 -18.66 -9.10
N ASP A 163 -26.65 -18.49 -10.38
CA ASP A 163 -26.37 -17.28 -11.15
C ASP A 163 -26.99 -16.00 -10.55
N ASP A 164 -28.03 -16.15 -9.72
CA ASP A 164 -28.75 -15.09 -9.04
C ASP A 164 -28.46 -15.03 -7.52
N ASP A 165 -27.50 -15.83 -7.02
CA ASP A 165 -27.17 -15.87 -5.60
C ASP A 165 -26.41 -14.61 -5.18
N THR A 166 -26.66 -14.16 -3.96
CA THR A 166 -25.90 -13.09 -3.31
C THR A 166 -24.71 -13.70 -2.62
N ALA A 167 -23.50 -13.21 -2.90
CA ALA A 167 -22.30 -13.60 -2.17
C ALA A 167 -22.15 -12.77 -0.91
N ILE A 168 -22.14 -13.42 0.26
CA ILE A 168 -21.97 -12.78 1.55
C ILE A 168 -20.54 -13.00 2.00
N PHE A 169 -19.84 -11.91 2.29
CA PHE A 169 -18.45 -11.88 2.70
C PHE A 169 -18.32 -11.45 4.16
N VAL A 170 -17.54 -12.19 4.92
CA VAL A 170 -16.93 -11.70 6.17
C VAL A 170 -15.46 -11.52 5.89
N ILE A 171 -14.95 -10.29 6.03
CA ILE A 171 -13.61 -9.91 5.64
C ILE A 171 -12.90 -9.34 6.86
N ASP A 172 -11.79 -9.93 7.25
CA ASP A 172 -10.86 -9.39 8.22
C ASP A 172 -9.69 -8.72 7.52
N VAL A 173 -9.52 -7.43 7.73
CA VAL A 173 -8.36 -6.70 7.25
C VAL A 173 -7.26 -6.84 8.28
N VAL A 174 -6.38 -7.82 8.05
CA VAL A 174 -5.34 -8.19 9.02
C VAL A 174 -4.26 -7.11 9.07
N ASP A 175 -3.83 -6.62 7.91
CA ASP A 175 -2.81 -5.57 7.81
C ASP A 175 -3.02 -4.71 6.55
N ALA A 176 -2.56 -3.48 6.60
CA ALA A 176 -2.52 -2.55 5.47
C ALA A 176 -1.14 -1.91 5.38
N PHE A 177 -0.47 -2.13 4.24
CA PHE A 177 0.90 -1.66 4.02
C PHE A 177 0.95 -0.17 3.68
N LEU A 178 2.15 0.40 3.73
CA LEU A 178 2.37 1.77 3.28
C LEU A 178 2.10 1.91 1.77
N PRO A 179 1.46 2.97 1.32
CA PRO A 179 1.30 3.23 -0.12
C PRO A 179 2.61 3.66 -0.78
N LYS A 180 3.54 4.22 -0.01
CA LYS A 180 4.87 4.71 -0.40
C LYS A 180 5.76 4.87 0.82
N ALA A 181 7.04 5.18 0.61
CA ALA A 181 7.94 5.53 1.70
C ALA A 181 7.45 6.77 2.46
N GLU A 182 7.47 6.70 3.77
CA GLU A 182 7.07 7.74 4.72
C GLU A 182 8.13 7.87 5.81
N GLY A 183 8.53 9.10 6.14
CA GLY A 183 9.52 9.34 7.18
C GLY A 183 10.30 10.62 6.96
N ALA A 184 11.45 10.72 7.62
CA ALA A 184 12.31 11.89 7.57
C ALA A 184 13.20 11.90 6.32
N LEU A 185 13.11 12.97 5.52
CA LEU A 185 14.00 13.17 4.38
C LEU A 185 15.45 13.19 4.85
N GLN A 186 16.30 12.46 4.15
CA GLN A 186 17.73 12.45 4.37
C GLN A 186 18.43 13.33 3.33
N PHE A 187 19.31 14.18 3.80
CA PHE A 187 20.11 14.99 2.89
C PHE A 187 21.16 14.12 2.21
N ASN A 188 21.17 14.13 0.89
CA ASN A 188 22.17 13.44 0.09
C ASN A 188 23.12 14.48 -0.55
N ASP A 189 24.33 14.57 -0.04
CA ASP A 189 25.41 15.43 -0.55
C ASP A 189 26.45 14.64 -1.37
N ALA A 190 26.23 13.37 -1.60
CA ALA A 190 27.14 12.49 -2.30
C ALA A 190 27.24 12.86 -3.79
N ARG A 191 28.36 13.45 -4.16
CA ARG A 191 28.65 13.82 -5.55
C ARG A 191 28.79 12.57 -6.42
N GLY A 192 28.21 12.62 -7.62
CA GLY A 192 28.28 11.53 -8.58
C GLY A 192 27.25 10.41 -8.35
N LEU A 193 26.34 10.57 -7.39
CA LEU A 193 25.18 9.69 -7.25
C LEU A 193 23.94 10.27 -7.96
N PRO A 194 22.96 9.44 -8.32
CA PRO A 194 21.72 9.89 -8.90
C PRO A 194 20.94 10.84 -7.99
N THR A 195 20.23 11.78 -8.59
CA THR A 195 19.25 12.62 -7.91
C THR A 195 17.88 11.99 -8.04
N VAL A 196 17.12 11.93 -6.94
CA VAL A 196 15.76 11.37 -6.93
C VAL A 196 14.76 12.49 -6.64
N VAL A 197 13.83 12.68 -7.57
CA VAL A 197 12.64 13.51 -7.41
C VAL A 197 11.43 12.60 -7.21
N ARG A 198 10.32 13.11 -6.67
CA ARG A 198 9.15 12.27 -6.38
C ARG A 198 7.89 12.94 -6.89
N ALA A 199 7.05 12.17 -7.54
CA ALA A 199 5.67 12.56 -7.84
C ALA A 199 4.82 12.57 -6.56
N ALA A 200 3.60 13.09 -6.64
CA ALA A 200 2.71 13.19 -5.48
C ALA A 200 2.32 11.82 -4.88
N ASP A 201 2.20 10.83 -5.73
CA ASP A 201 1.94 9.42 -5.36
C ASP A 201 3.16 8.71 -4.77
N GLY A 202 4.36 9.30 -4.85
CA GLY A 202 5.62 8.75 -4.38
C GLY A 202 6.51 8.19 -5.50
N THR A 203 6.00 8.01 -6.71
CA THR A 203 6.77 7.48 -7.85
C THR A 203 8.09 8.23 -8.02
N PRO A 204 9.24 7.53 -7.97
CA PRO A 204 10.55 8.19 -8.09
C PRO A 204 10.90 8.48 -9.54
N GLY A 205 11.29 9.72 -9.80
CA GLY A 205 12.04 10.09 -11.01
C GLY A 205 13.53 10.07 -10.68
N ILE A 206 14.31 9.25 -11.36
CA ILE A 206 15.73 9.02 -11.10
C ILE A 206 16.54 9.73 -12.19
N ILE A 207 17.38 10.67 -11.80
CA ILE A 207 18.25 11.45 -12.72
C ILE A 207 19.68 10.95 -12.54
N ILE A 208 20.16 10.18 -13.51
CA ILE A 208 21.53 9.66 -13.54
C ILE A 208 22.49 10.80 -13.96
N PRO A 209 23.58 11.05 -13.20
CA PRO A 209 24.59 12.04 -13.60
C PRO A 209 25.39 11.59 -14.82
N ASP A 210 26.02 12.57 -15.52
CA ASP A 210 26.89 12.30 -16.67
C ASP A 210 28.34 11.91 -16.25
N THR A 211 28.46 11.21 -15.12
CA THR A 211 29.73 10.68 -14.60
C THR A 211 29.75 9.16 -14.69
N ALA A 212 30.93 8.55 -14.59
CA ALA A 212 31.03 7.11 -14.49
C ALA A 212 30.29 6.59 -13.26
N ALA A 213 29.75 5.38 -13.38
CA ALA A 213 29.11 4.69 -12.24
C ALA A 213 30.14 4.43 -11.13
N PRO A 214 29.71 4.35 -9.86
CA PRO A 214 30.55 3.88 -8.77
C PRO A 214 31.13 2.50 -9.04
N GLU A 215 32.41 2.28 -8.69
CA GLU A 215 33.08 0.98 -8.84
C GLU A 215 32.64 -0.06 -7.80
N LYS A 216 31.91 0.38 -6.78
CA LYS A 216 31.41 -0.45 -5.68
C LYS A 216 29.94 -0.16 -5.45
N GLN A 217 29.24 -1.17 -4.95
CA GLN A 217 27.88 -0.97 -4.47
C GLN A 217 27.80 0.21 -3.49
N THR A 218 26.89 1.11 -3.75
CA THR A 218 26.65 2.29 -2.93
C THR A 218 25.19 2.28 -2.48
N VAL A 219 24.97 2.49 -1.19
CA VAL A 219 23.64 2.54 -0.57
C VAL A 219 23.43 3.92 0.04
N GLN A 220 22.33 4.54 -0.28
CA GLN A 220 21.95 5.84 0.25
C GLN A 220 20.51 5.84 0.72
N THR A 221 20.26 6.06 2.00
CA THR A 221 18.91 6.29 2.52
C THR A 221 18.46 7.70 2.11
N LEU A 222 17.33 7.80 1.41
CA LEU A 222 16.76 9.07 0.93
C LEU A 222 15.61 9.55 1.82
N ILE A 223 14.83 8.61 2.34
CA ILE A 223 13.83 8.81 3.39
C ILE A 223 14.14 7.77 4.46
N LYS A 224 14.24 8.20 5.70
CA LYS A 224 14.36 7.28 6.83
C LYS A 224 12.99 7.08 7.44
N GLY A 225 12.46 5.87 7.32
CA GLY A 225 11.22 5.45 7.96
C GLY A 225 11.32 5.44 9.48
N ASP A 226 10.19 5.31 10.13
CA ASP A 226 10.04 5.25 11.59
C ASP A 226 9.54 3.87 12.07
N GLY A 227 9.31 2.93 11.14
CA GLY A 227 8.92 1.57 11.46
C GLY A 227 10.07 0.70 11.97
N GLU A 228 9.80 -0.58 12.19
CA GLU A 228 10.80 -1.55 12.63
C GLU A 228 11.88 -1.78 11.57
N PRO A 229 13.16 -1.93 11.96
CA PRO A 229 14.23 -2.27 11.03
C PRO A 229 14.06 -3.67 10.43
N LEU A 230 14.27 -3.80 9.12
CA LEU A 230 14.23 -5.09 8.43
C LEU A 230 15.32 -6.03 8.92
N THR A 231 14.97 -7.30 9.13
CA THR A 231 15.93 -8.38 9.36
C THR A 231 16.22 -9.18 8.09
N ALA A 232 17.26 -9.99 8.09
CA ALA A 232 17.66 -10.80 6.93
C ALA A 232 16.65 -11.91 6.59
N GLU A 233 15.89 -12.37 7.60
CA GLU A 233 14.89 -13.43 7.49
C GLU A 233 13.54 -12.95 6.99
N GLN A 234 13.30 -11.64 7.06
CA GLN A 234 12.02 -11.04 6.65
C GLN A 234 11.93 -10.86 5.13
N THR A 235 10.70 -10.96 4.63
CA THR A 235 10.38 -10.68 3.23
C THR A 235 9.77 -9.27 3.13
N PRO A 236 10.54 -8.27 2.66
CA PRO A 236 10.00 -6.92 2.53
C PRO A 236 9.01 -6.83 1.37
N LEU A 237 7.89 -6.16 1.59
CA LEU A 237 7.04 -5.66 0.52
C LEU A 237 7.56 -4.30 0.07
N VAL A 238 7.82 -4.15 -1.22
CA VAL A 238 8.47 -2.95 -1.76
C VAL A 238 7.80 -2.44 -3.03
N ASN A 239 7.89 -1.11 -3.24
CA ASN A 239 7.88 -0.54 -4.57
C ASN A 239 9.31 -0.19 -4.98
N PHE A 240 9.66 -0.40 -6.24
CA PHE A 240 10.98 -0.02 -6.73
C PHE A 240 10.97 0.41 -8.20
N THR A 241 12.00 1.18 -8.57
CA THR A 241 12.35 1.48 -9.96
C THR A 241 13.83 1.24 -10.15
N ALA A 242 14.17 0.43 -11.15
CA ALA A 242 15.53 0.18 -11.60
C ALA A 242 15.79 0.88 -12.93
N ILE A 243 16.92 1.58 -13.05
CA ILE A 243 17.32 2.33 -14.24
C ILE A 243 18.76 1.99 -14.61
N GLY A 244 19.03 1.81 -15.90
CA GLY A 244 20.38 1.67 -16.43
C GLY A 244 21.20 2.94 -16.26
N TRP A 245 22.48 2.82 -15.90
CA TRP A 245 23.35 3.98 -15.69
C TRP A 245 23.73 4.67 -17.00
N ASP A 246 24.10 3.89 -18.01
CA ASP A 246 24.64 4.42 -19.26
C ASP A 246 23.53 4.88 -20.22
N ASP A 247 22.50 4.05 -20.39
CA ASP A 247 21.40 4.30 -21.33
C ASP A 247 20.28 5.14 -20.72
N LYS A 248 20.25 5.28 -19.37
CA LYS A 248 19.24 6.03 -18.62
C LYS A 248 17.81 5.54 -18.86
N GLN A 249 17.65 4.25 -19.23
CA GLN A 249 16.34 3.63 -19.46
C GLN A 249 15.85 2.92 -18.22
N ILE A 250 14.54 3.00 -17.98
CA ILE A 250 13.89 2.20 -16.93
C ILE A 250 13.93 0.74 -17.37
N LEU A 251 14.58 -0.09 -16.56
CA LEU A 251 14.70 -1.52 -16.75
C LEU A 251 13.51 -2.27 -16.17
N GLN A 252 13.07 -1.83 -14.99
CA GLN A 252 11.93 -2.40 -14.28
C GLN A 252 11.35 -1.38 -13.30
N THR A 253 10.04 -1.42 -13.11
CA THR A 253 9.36 -0.66 -12.06
C THR A 253 8.12 -1.43 -11.60
N THR A 254 7.76 -1.28 -10.33
CA THR A 254 6.49 -1.77 -9.77
C THR A 254 5.49 -0.63 -9.56
N TRP A 255 5.92 0.61 -9.77
CA TRP A 255 5.03 1.77 -9.71
C TRP A 255 4.04 1.77 -10.87
N GLY A 256 2.76 1.98 -10.57
CA GLY A 256 1.68 1.88 -11.55
C GLY A 256 1.17 0.45 -11.79
N ASP A 257 1.71 -0.51 -11.04
CA ASP A 257 1.28 -1.91 -11.00
C ASP A 257 1.08 -2.29 -9.52
N LYS A 258 1.75 -3.32 -9.00
CA LYS A 258 1.64 -3.78 -7.62
C LYS A 258 2.99 -3.89 -6.92
N PRO A 259 3.03 -3.64 -5.60
CA PRO A 259 4.23 -3.87 -4.80
C PRO A 259 4.74 -5.32 -4.91
N SER A 260 6.05 -5.49 -4.79
CA SER A 260 6.71 -6.79 -4.91
C SER A 260 7.22 -7.27 -3.56
N ALA A 261 6.93 -8.53 -3.22
CA ALA A 261 7.58 -9.28 -2.16
C ALA A 261 8.78 -10.12 -2.66
N GLN A 262 9.07 -10.08 -3.97
CA GLN A 262 10.08 -10.92 -4.63
C GLN A 262 11.41 -10.20 -4.89
N LEU A 263 11.68 -9.11 -4.17
CA LEU A 263 12.90 -8.33 -4.43
C LEU A 263 14.18 -9.17 -4.29
N ARG A 264 14.24 -10.10 -3.33
CA ARG A 264 15.39 -10.98 -3.14
C ARG A 264 15.65 -11.91 -4.33
N GLU A 265 14.60 -12.39 -4.96
CA GLU A 265 14.67 -13.25 -6.14
C GLU A 265 15.08 -12.47 -7.40
N ILE A 266 14.59 -11.23 -7.50
CA ILE A 266 14.85 -10.34 -8.63
C ILE A 266 16.24 -9.71 -8.53
N ALA A 267 16.62 -9.24 -7.34
CA ALA A 267 17.84 -8.48 -7.11
C ALA A 267 18.37 -8.67 -5.67
N ALA A 268 18.90 -9.85 -5.36
CA ALA A 268 19.44 -10.19 -4.04
C ALA A 268 20.38 -9.12 -3.44
N PRO A 269 21.33 -8.52 -4.19
CA PRO A 269 22.18 -7.46 -3.64
C PRO A 269 21.43 -6.21 -3.19
N VAL A 270 20.29 -5.90 -3.84
CA VAL A 270 19.42 -4.78 -3.44
C VAL A 270 18.67 -5.16 -2.17
N ALA A 271 18.09 -6.37 -2.12
CA ALA A 271 17.38 -6.86 -0.94
C ALA A 271 18.31 -6.91 0.30
N ASP A 272 19.55 -7.33 0.14
CA ASP A 272 20.56 -7.38 1.21
C ASP A 272 20.90 -5.96 1.72
N ALA A 273 20.88 -4.95 0.84
CA ALA A 273 21.11 -3.56 1.20
C ALA A 273 19.96 -2.94 2.03
N LEU A 274 18.78 -3.58 2.05
CA LEU A 274 17.64 -3.13 2.86
C LEU A 274 17.69 -3.64 4.31
N VAL A 275 18.53 -4.64 4.62
CA VAL A 275 18.66 -5.14 5.99
C VAL A 275 19.12 -4.03 6.93
N GLY A 276 18.38 -3.84 8.03
CA GLY A 276 18.59 -2.74 8.98
C GLY A 276 17.93 -1.42 8.59
N GLN A 277 17.34 -1.30 7.41
CA GLN A 277 16.53 -0.12 7.04
C GLN A 277 15.14 -0.23 7.70
N PRO A 278 14.64 0.82 8.34
CA PRO A 278 13.29 0.83 8.89
C PRO A 278 12.22 0.73 7.79
N VAL A 279 11.10 0.08 8.09
CA VAL A 279 9.88 0.17 7.26
C VAL A 279 9.49 1.64 7.12
N GLY A 280 9.04 2.03 5.93
CA GLY A 280 8.80 3.42 5.54
C GLY A 280 10.01 4.09 4.89
N SER A 281 11.18 3.44 4.86
CA SER A 281 12.37 4.02 4.22
C SER A 281 12.27 4.02 2.69
N GLN A 282 12.89 5.04 2.07
CA GLN A 282 13.26 5.01 0.66
C GLN A 282 14.79 4.92 0.57
N VAL A 283 15.26 3.90 -0.14
CA VAL A 283 16.69 3.58 -0.25
C VAL A 283 17.09 3.56 -1.72
N MET A 284 18.17 4.27 -2.06
CA MET A 284 18.80 4.16 -3.36
C MET A 284 20.00 3.20 -3.25
N VAL A 285 20.04 2.22 -4.14
CA VAL A 285 21.14 1.28 -4.28
C VAL A 285 21.71 1.41 -5.68
N VAL A 286 23.01 1.71 -5.79
CA VAL A 286 23.73 1.70 -7.05
C VAL A 286 24.58 0.44 -7.09
N LEU A 287 24.34 -0.41 -8.08
CA LEU A 287 25.14 -1.60 -8.35
C LEU A 287 26.13 -1.29 -9.47
N PRO A 288 27.43 -1.56 -9.29
CA PRO A 288 28.43 -1.40 -10.34
C PRO A 288 28.21 -2.37 -11.50
N ALA A 289 28.81 -2.08 -12.64
CA ALA A 289 28.89 -3.04 -13.73
C ALA A 289 29.59 -4.32 -13.26
N ALA A 290 29.01 -5.48 -13.57
CA ALA A 290 29.58 -6.79 -13.21
C ALA A 290 30.33 -7.48 -14.37
N GLY A 291 30.63 -6.74 -15.45
CA GLY A 291 31.32 -7.22 -16.66
C GLY A 291 30.54 -6.92 -17.95
N GLU A 292 31.03 -7.47 -19.08
CA GLU A 292 30.36 -7.31 -20.37
C GLU A 292 28.93 -7.88 -20.30
N GLY A 293 27.96 -7.09 -20.76
CA GLY A 293 26.53 -7.45 -20.74
C GLY A 293 25.79 -7.24 -19.41
N SER A 294 26.49 -6.77 -18.36
CA SER A 294 25.90 -6.44 -17.07
C SER A 294 26.23 -4.99 -16.69
N PRO A 295 25.52 -4.01 -17.23
CA PRO A 295 25.78 -2.59 -16.99
C PRO A 295 25.50 -2.22 -15.54
N ALA A 296 26.05 -1.09 -15.09
CA ALA A 296 25.71 -0.51 -13.80
C ALA A 296 24.24 -0.07 -13.79
N ILE A 297 23.59 -0.21 -12.66
CA ILE A 297 22.18 0.16 -12.45
C ILE A 297 22.00 0.97 -11.16
N ALA A 298 21.03 1.87 -11.17
CA ALA A 298 20.54 2.51 -9.95
C ALA A 298 19.12 2.01 -9.67
N VAL A 299 18.86 1.64 -8.43
CA VAL A 299 17.55 1.16 -7.97
C VAL A 299 17.10 2.03 -6.81
N VAL A 300 15.89 2.56 -6.89
CA VAL A 300 15.23 3.26 -5.78
C VAL A 300 14.11 2.38 -5.26
N VAL A 301 14.13 2.08 -3.97
CA VAL A 301 13.24 1.13 -3.31
C VAL A 301 12.53 1.82 -2.16
N ASP A 302 11.21 1.72 -2.13
CA ASP A 302 10.35 2.08 -1.00
C ASP A 302 10.02 0.82 -0.21
N VAL A 303 10.34 0.80 1.08
CA VAL A 303 10.03 -0.31 1.99
C VAL A 303 8.64 -0.08 2.58
N LEU A 304 7.65 -0.82 2.11
CA LEU A 304 6.23 -0.60 2.45
C LEU A 304 5.79 -1.38 3.69
N GLY A 305 6.48 -2.46 4.01
CA GLY A 305 6.18 -3.35 5.13
C GLY A 305 6.91 -4.67 5.01
N VAL A 306 6.47 -5.63 5.80
CA VAL A 306 6.97 -7.01 5.82
C VAL A 306 5.81 -7.95 5.62
N THR A 307 5.92 -8.83 4.63
CA THR A 307 4.93 -9.90 4.43
C THR A 307 5.35 -11.17 5.16
N ALA A 308 4.39 -12.05 5.45
CA ALA A 308 4.73 -13.41 5.83
C ALA A 308 5.58 -14.06 4.73
N ALA A 309 6.57 -14.86 5.13
CA ALA A 309 7.36 -15.59 4.15
C ALA A 309 6.43 -16.51 3.32
N PRO A 310 6.57 -16.56 1.99
CA PRO A 310 5.79 -17.50 1.20
C PRO A 310 6.07 -18.91 1.69
N THR A 311 5.03 -19.65 2.01
CA THR A 311 5.12 -21.09 2.28
C THR A 311 5.57 -21.79 1.00
N GLN A 312 6.72 -22.47 1.07
CA GLN A 312 7.26 -23.27 -0.05
C GLN A 312 6.42 -24.54 -0.26
#